data_c1d7f21acc66e5b738216b40482e776c
#
_entry.id   c1d7f21acc66e5b738216b40482e776c
#
_cell.length_a   1.000
_cell.length_b   1.000
_cell.length_c   1.000
_cell.angle_alpha   90.00
_cell.angle_beta   90.00
_cell.angle_gamma   90.00
#
_symmetry.space_group_name_H-M   'P 1'
#
loop_
_entity.id
_entity.type
_entity.pdbx_description
1 polymer ?
#
loop_
_entity_poly.entity_id
_entity_poly.type
_entity_poly.pdbx_seq_one_letter_code
_entity_poly.pdbx_strand_id
1 'polypeptide(L)'
;MAGATALANSSIKPGSDAVLLVIDVQNCFLPGGTLAVNGGNEIIPVINALGKKFQNVVFTQDWHTPGHTSFASSHAGKNPFETVELPYGTQVLWPDHCIQGSDDAKLAAGLDIPHAQLIIRKGYHSAVDSYSTFVAADKKTKTGLTGYLLERGLTDVYVCGLATDFCVSWSAIDARAAALKVSVIEDACRGIDLNGSVAAAWASMEKAGVRRLQPGDIA
;
A
#
# COMPACT_ATOMS: atom_id res chain seq x y z
N MET A 1 -46.84 -5.17 -9.23
CA MET A 1 -45.69 -4.26 -9.13
C MET A 1 -45.05 -4.50 -7.78
N ALA A 2 -43.96 -5.30 -7.76
CA ALA A 2 -43.20 -5.55 -6.54
C ALA A 2 -42.06 -4.51 -6.49
N GLY A 3 -42.15 -3.59 -5.51
CA GLY A 3 -41.12 -2.62 -5.27
C GLY A 3 -39.86 -3.31 -4.74
N ALA A 4 -38.78 -3.22 -5.49
CA ALA A 4 -37.45 -3.57 -4.99
C ALA A 4 -37.07 -2.57 -3.91
N THR A 5 -37.13 -2.97 -2.65
CA THR A 5 -36.57 -2.23 -1.53
C THR A 5 -35.06 -2.26 -1.68
N ALA A 6 -34.45 -1.17 -2.12
CA ALA A 6 -33.01 -0.99 -2.05
C ALA A 6 -32.62 -1.07 -0.57
N LEU A 7 -31.88 -2.12 -0.20
CA LEU A 7 -31.24 -2.19 1.11
C LEU A 7 -30.29 -0.99 1.19
N ALA A 8 -30.59 -0.06 2.08
CA ALA A 8 -29.68 1.03 2.39
C ALA A 8 -28.39 0.39 2.92
N ASN A 9 -27.29 0.49 2.16
CA ASN A 9 -25.98 0.12 2.65
C ASN A 9 -25.70 1.02 3.88
N SER A 10 -25.72 0.40 5.06
CA SER A 10 -25.35 1.12 6.28
C SER A 10 -23.88 1.50 6.18
N SER A 11 -23.58 2.79 6.14
CA SER A 11 -22.21 3.28 6.13
C SER A 11 -21.46 2.79 7.36
N ILE A 12 -20.19 2.42 7.17
CA ILE A 12 -19.30 1.89 8.20
C ILE A 12 -18.69 3.09 8.95
N LYS A 13 -18.90 3.18 10.25
CA LYS A 13 -18.20 4.14 11.09
C LYS A 13 -16.97 3.47 11.69
N PRO A 14 -15.73 3.93 11.35
CA PRO A 14 -14.52 3.37 11.95
C PRO A 14 -14.52 3.50 13.46
N GLY A 15 -14.23 2.39 14.17
CA GLY A 15 -14.13 2.36 15.62
C GLY A 15 -12.79 2.89 16.14
N SER A 16 -12.61 2.89 17.45
CA SER A 16 -11.32 3.26 18.06
C SER A 16 -10.21 2.25 17.80
N ASP A 17 -10.55 1.02 17.43
CA ASP A 17 -9.66 -0.05 17.00
C ASP A 17 -9.34 -0.03 15.49
N ALA A 18 -9.92 0.93 14.75
CA ALA A 18 -9.68 1.10 13.34
C ALA A 18 -8.46 1.97 13.06
N VAL A 19 -7.70 1.63 12.01
CA VAL A 19 -6.58 2.40 11.48
C VAL A 19 -6.67 2.55 9.96
N LEU A 20 -6.43 3.76 9.46
CA LEU A 20 -6.22 4.00 8.03
C LEU A 20 -4.72 3.86 7.73
N LEU A 21 -4.38 2.87 6.93
CA LEU A 21 -3.02 2.61 6.45
C LEU A 21 -2.89 3.18 5.04
N VAL A 22 -2.16 4.27 4.92
CA VAL A 22 -1.94 5.00 3.66
C VAL A 22 -0.60 4.55 3.07
N ILE A 23 -0.67 3.74 2.02
CA ILE A 23 0.47 3.05 1.43
C ILE A 23 1.15 3.96 0.40
N ASP A 24 2.41 4.28 0.65
CA ASP A 24 3.42 4.80 -0.29
C ASP A 24 2.92 5.94 -1.22
N VAL A 25 2.17 6.88 -0.68
CA VAL A 25 1.76 8.07 -1.45
C VAL A 25 2.93 9.05 -1.46
N GLN A 26 3.93 8.71 -2.29
CA GLN A 26 5.22 9.38 -2.41
C GLN A 26 5.41 9.98 -3.79
N ASN A 27 6.31 10.97 -3.91
CA ASN A 27 6.58 11.65 -5.18
C ASN A 27 7.03 10.68 -6.27
N CYS A 28 7.81 9.63 -5.95
CA CYS A 28 8.26 8.60 -6.89
C CYS A 28 7.11 7.90 -7.63
N PHE A 29 5.95 7.74 -7.00
CA PHE A 29 4.79 7.06 -7.55
C PHE A 29 3.73 8.01 -8.16
N LEU A 30 3.96 9.31 -8.07
CA LEU A 30 3.05 10.31 -8.65
C LEU A 30 3.47 10.71 -10.08
N PRO A 31 2.60 11.33 -10.87
CA PRO A 31 2.97 11.82 -12.20
C PRO A 31 4.23 12.70 -12.16
N GLY A 32 5.23 12.33 -12.95
CA GLY A 32 6.56 12.97 -12.96
C GLY A 32 7.60 12.31 -12.05
N GLY A 33 7.22 11.36 -11.21
CA GLY A 33 8.13 10.53 -10.40
C GLY A 33 8.81 9.41 -11.18
N THR A 34 9.78 8.77 -10.57
CA THR A 34 10.65 7.76 -11.22
C THR A 34 9.94 6.44 -11.53
N LEU A 35 8.86 6.12 -10.81
CA LEU A 35 7.99 4.94 -11.05
C LEU A 35 6.52 5.39 -10.98
N ALA A 36 6.13 6.34 -11.82
CA ALA A 36 4.82 6.95 -11.79
C ALA A 36 3.68 5.96 -12.03
N VAL A 37 2.68 5.98 -11.15
CA VAL A 37 1.42 5.26 -11.28
C VAL A 37 0.39 6.19 -11.93
N ASN A 38 -0.26 5.71 -13.00
CA ASN A 38 -1.26 6.50 -13.71
C ASN A 38 -2.41 6.91 -12.77
N GLY A 39 -2.73 8.22 -12.75
CA GLY A 39 -3.76 8.77 -11.86
C GLY A 39 -3.40 8.73 -10.36
N GLY A 40 -2.13 8.46 -9.99
CA GLY A 40 -1.71 8.37 -8.59
C GLY A 40 -1.98 9.62 -7.76
N ASN A 41 -1.97 10.80 -8.37
CA ASN A 41 -2.30 12.06 -7.70
C ASN A 41 -3.80 12.25 -7.43
N GLU A 42 -4.68 11.56 -8.16
CA GLU A 42 -6.14 11.69 -8.02
C GLU A 42 -6.64 11.13 -6.68
N ILE A 43 -5.89 10.20 -6.07
CA ILE A 43 -6.28 9.60 -4.79
C ILE A 43 -6.02 10.52 -3.59
N ILE A 44 -5.16 11.53 -3.71
CA ILE A 44 -4.76 12.39 -2.59
C ILE A 44 -5.96 13.09 -1.93
N PRO A 45 -6.85 13.79 -2.66
CA PRO A 45 -8.01 14.40 -2.05
C PRO A 45 -8.97 13.39 -1.41
N VAL A 46 -9.08 12.19 -1.99
CA VAL A 46 -9.90 11.09 -1.44
C VAL A 46 -9.32 10.61 -0.11
N ILE A 47 -8.00 10.39 -0.06
CA ILE A 47 -7.28 9.96 1.15
C ILE A 47 -7.37 11.03 2.24
N ASN A 48 -7.23 12.32 1.91
CA ASN A 48 -7.39 13.41 2.87
C ASN A 48 -8.80 13.46 3.47
N ALA A 49 -9.82 13.22 2.64
CA ALA A 49 -11.20 13.13 3.12
C ALA A 49 -11.43 11.93 4.05
N LEU A 50 -10.87 10.77 3.68
CA LEU A 50 -10.90 9.56 4.50
C LEU A 50 -10.16 9.77 5.83
N GLY A 51 -8.97 10.35 5.79
CA GLY A 51 -8.16 10.59 6.99
C GLY A 51 -8.92 11.30 8.12
N LYS A 52 -9.83 12.22 7.76
CA LYS A 52 -10.67 12.92 8.74
C LYS A 52 -11.69 12.03 9.46
N LYS A 53 -11.95 10.83 8.93
CA LYS A 53 -12.91 9.86 9.50
C LYS A 53 -12.25 8.85 10.43
N PHE A 54 -10.91 8.80 10.47
CA PHE A 54 -10.14 7.87 11.28
C PHE A 54 -9.40 8.59 12.41
N GLN A 55 -9.46 8.02 13.61
CA GLN A 55 -8.66 8.49 14.75
C GLN A 55 -7.19 8.10 14.61
N ASN A 56 -6.94 6.94 14.00
CA ASN A 56 -5.58 6.42 13.83
C ASN A 56 -5.24 6.36 12.35
N VAL A 57 -4.13 6.98 11.99
CA VAL A 57 -3.61 6.98 10.61
C VAL A 57 -2.12 6.67 10.64
N VAL A 58 -1.69 5.77 9.77
CA VAL A 58 -0.29 5.39 9.57
C VAL A 58 0.04 5.59 8.10
N PHE A 59 1.13 6.31 7.83
CA PHE A 59 1.72 6.40 6.50
C PHE A 59 2.79 5.35 6.32
N THR A 60 3.05 4.94 5.08
CA THR A 60 4.21 4.13 4.73
C THR A 60 5.08 4.83 3.69
N GLN A 61 6.34 4.44 3.64
CA GLN A 61 7.30 4.90 2.63
C GLN A 61 8.15 3.72 2.15
N ASP A 62 8.22 3.55 0.83
CA ASP A 62 9.36 2.87 0.22
C ASP A 62 10.61 3.71 0.47
N TRP A 63 11.69 3.04 0.90
CA TRP A 63 12.89 3.72 1.38
C TRP A 63 14.15 2.97 0.95
N HIS A 64 14.34 2.84 -0.37
CA HIS A 64 15.39 2.00 -0.95
C HIS A 64 16.78 2.61 -0.81
N THR A 65 17.77 1.76 -0.52
CA THR A 65 19.17 2.15 -0.60
C THR A 65 19.58 2.37 -2.07
N PRO A 66 20.57 3.24 -2.36
CA PRO A 66 21.19 3.24 -3.68
C PRO A 66 21.69 1.83 -4.04
N GLY A 67 21.47 1.39 -5.27
CA GLY A 67 21.86 0.04 -5.74
C GLY A 67 21.04 -1.10 -5.12
N HIS A 68 19.80 -0.84 -4.72
CA HIS A 68 18.90 -1.86 -4.15
C HIS A 68 18.67 -3.03 -5.12
N THR A 69 18.55 -4.26 -4.59
CA THR A 69 18.42 -5.47 -5.40
C THR A 69 17.16 -5.53 -6.28
N SER A 70 16.14 -4.74 -5.98
CA SER A 70 14.93 -4.64 -6.83
C SER A 70 15.11 -3.72 -8.04
N PHE A 71 16.22 -3.02 -8.16
CA PHE A 71 16.46 -2.11 -9.30
C PHE A 71 17.05 -2.82 -10.49
N ALA A 72 16.57 -2.53 -11.70
CA ALA A 72 17.13 -3.08 -12.93
C ALA A 72 18.61 -2.69 -13.10
N SER A 73 18.98 -1.48 -12.68
CA SER A 73 20.36 -0.96 -12.70
C SER A 73 21.34 -1.79 -11.88
N SER A 74 20.86 -2.58 -10.91
CA SER A 74 21.67 -3.47 -10.08
C SER A 74 21.97 -4.82 -10.73
N HIS A 75 21.44 -5.08 -11.93
CA HIS A 75 21.57 -6.36 -12.64
C HIS A 75 22.05 -6.13 -14.07
N ALA A 76 23.29 -6.56 -14.37
CA ALA A 76 23.90 -6.35 -15.69
C ALA A 76 23.02 -6.91 -16.83
N GLY A 77 22.73 -6.09 -17.83
CA GLY A 77 21.96 -6.46 -19.03
C GLY A 77 20.46 -6.60 -18.81
N LYS A 78 19.93 -6.17 -17.65
CA LYS A 78 18.51 -6.19 -17.34
C LYS A 78 17.86 -4.82 -17.56
N ASN A 79 16.56 -4.86 -17.87
CA ASN A 79 15.72 -3.69 -18.02
C ASN A 79 14.62 -3.66 -16.96
N PRO A 80 14.05 -2.47 -16.66
CA PRO A 80 12.85 -2.38 -15.81
C PRO A 80 11.72 -3.28 -16.32
N PHE A 81 10.97 -3.85 -15.38
CA PHE A 81 9.85 -4.79 -15.58
C PHE A 81 10.23 -6.20 -16.02
N GLU A 82 11.51 -6.49 -16.27
CA GLU A 82 11.99 -7.87 -16.36
C GLU A 82 12.00 -8.54 -14.97
N THR A 83 12.24 -9.84 -14.94
CA THR A 83 12.34 -10.60 -13.68
C THR A 83 13.70 -11.23 -13.50
N VAL A 84 14.07 -11.46 -12.23
CA VAL A 84 15.23 -12.27 -11.83
C VAL A 84 14.83 -13.19 -10.69
N GLU A 85 15.54 -14.32 -10.56
CA GLU A 85 15.40 -15.20 -9.41
C GLU A 85 16.40 -14.77 -8.32
N LEU A 86 15.87 -14.44 -7.14
CA LEU A 86 16.63 -14.09 -5.95
C LEU A 86 16.39 -15.14 -4.86
N PRO A 87 17.19 -15.16 -3.77
CA PRO A 87 17.04 -16.16 -2.71
C PRO A 87 15.65 -16.23 -2.05
N TYR A 88 14.83 -15.19 -2.20
CA TYR A 88 13.47 -15.11 -1.68
C TYR A 88 12.36 -15.34 -2.75
N GLY A 89 12.75 -15.66 -3.99
CA GLY A 89 11.86 -15.94 -5.11
C GLY A 89 12.00 -14.95 -6.27
N THR A 90 11.05 -14.99 -7.19
CA THR A 90 11.03 -14.15 -8.38
C THR A 90 10.82 -12.69 -8.01
N GLN A 91 11.73 -11.81 -8.43
CA GLN A 91 11.69 -10.37 -8.25
C GLN A 91 11.41 -9.68 -9.58
N VAL A 92 10.40 -8.82 -9.62
CA VAL A 92 10.22 -7.84 -10.70
C VAL A 92 11.24 -6.72 -10.51
N LEU A 93 11.98 -6.40 -11.56
CA LEU A 93 12.96 -5.32 -11.55
C LEU A 93 12.31 -3.98 -11.88
N TRP A 94 12.60 -2.98 -11.10
CA TRP A 94 12.04 -1.64 -11.21
C TRP A 94 13.08 -0.63 -11.69
N PRO A 95 12.65 0.52 -12.25
CA PRO A 95 13.51 1.71 -12.29
C PRO A 95 13.99 2.05 -10.88
N ASP A 96 15.12 2.72 -10.76
CA ASP A 96 15.57 3.28 -9.47
C ASP A 96 14.53 4.29 -9.00
N HIS A 97 13.94 4.05 -7.82
CA HIS A 97 12.85 4.84 -7.28
C HIS A 97 12.94 4.93 -5.76
N CYS A 98 12.29 5.92 -5.18
CA CYS A 98 12.18 6.12 -3.73
C CYS A 98 13.50 5.96 -2.97
N ILE A 99 14.63 6.44 -3.56
CA ILE A 99 15.95 6.35 -2.93
C ILE A 99 15.97 7.20 -1.66
N GLN A 100 16.50 6.62 -0.60
CA GLN A 100 16.60 7.23 0.74
C GLN A 100 17.12 8.66 0.68
N GLY A 101 16.39 9.58 1.32
CA GLY A 101 16.78 10.99 1.45
C GLY A 101 16.53 11.86 0.20
N SER A 102 16.12 11.26 -0.93
CA SER A 102 15.79 12.03 -2.13
C SER A 102 14.43 12.74 -2.01
N ASP A 103 14.19 13.74 -2.85
CA ASP A 103 12.87 14.36 -2.98
C ASP A 103 11.82 13.40 -3.54
N ASP A 104 12.28 12.47 -4.37
CA ASP A 104 11.46 11.41 -4.97
C ASP A 104 10.87 10.47 -3.89
N ALA A 105 11.63 10.18 -2.82
CA ALA A 105 11.17 9.35 -1.71
C ALA A 105 10.29 10.09 -0.68
N LYS A 106 10.08 11.40 -0.79
CA LYS A 106 9.20 12.14 0.13
C LYS A 106 7.74 11.77 -0.06
N LEU A 107 6.98 11.82 1.03
CA LEU A 107 5.52 11.79 0.95
C LEU A 107 5.02 12.96 0.10
N ALA A 108 3.92 12.75 -0.61
CA ALA A 108 3.30 13.77 -1.43
C ALA A 108 2.95 15.02 -0.60
N ALA A 109 3.35 16.20 -1.07
CA ALA A 109 3.08 17.46 -0.38
C ALA A 109 1.57 17.77 -0.23
N GLY A 110 0.72 17.15 -1.07
CA GLY A 110 -0.73 17.30 -1.00
C GLY A 110 -1.42 16.46 0.08
N LEU A 111 -0.70 15.56 0.78
CA LEU A 111 -1.27 14.83 1.92
C LEU A 111 -1.46 15.76 3.11
N ASP A 112 -2.71 15.88 3.57
CA ASP A 112 -3.10 16.75 4.68
C ASP A 112 -3.84 15.93 5.75
N ILE A 113 -3.08 15.15 6.52
CA ILE A 113 -3.56 14.35 7.65
C ILE A 113 -2.59 14.58 8.82
N PRO A 114 -2.63 15.75 9.47
CA PRO A 114 -1.63 16.16 10.46
C PRO A 114 -1.65 15.32 11.75
N HIS A 115 -2.73 14.57 12.01
CA HIS A 115 -2.86 13.68 13.15
C HIS A 115 -2.33 12.26 12.90
N ALA A 116 -1.74 11.97 11.75
CA ALA A 116 -1.09 10.67 11.52
C ALA A 116 0.01 10.44 12.55
N GLN A 117 0.00 9.24 13.18
CA GLN A 117 0.85 8.98 14.33
C GLN A 117 2.18 8.30 14.00
N LEU A 118 2.27 7.66 12.82
CA LEU A 118 3.45 6.88 12.44
C LEU A 118 3.72 7.00 10.94
N ILE A 119 4.98 7.05 10.59
CA ILE A 119 5.48 6.77 9.24
C ILE A 119 6.34 5.51 9.34
N ILE A 120 5.91 4.40 8.73
CA ILE A 120 6.69 3.18 8.66
C ILE A 120 7.46 3.12 7.34
N ARG A 121 8.75 2.85 7.40
CA ARG A 121 9.58 2.67 6.21
C ARG A 121 9.78 1.20 5.90
N LYS A 122 9.80 0.85 4.63
CA LYS A 122 10.04 -0.50 4.12
C LYS A 122 11.04 -0.47 2.96
N GLY A 123 11.54 -1.63 2.54
CA GLY A 123 12.48 -1.73 1.42
C GLY A 123 13.86 -1.10 1.68
N TYR A 124 14.25 -0.91 2.94
CA TYR A 124 15.54 -0.30 3.31
C TYR A 124 16.70 -1.29 3.46
N HIS A 125 16.44 -2.58 3.31
CA HIS A 125 17.47 -3.62 3.27
C HIS A 125 17.90 -3.87 1.83
N SER A 126 19.15 -3.55 1.48
CA SER A 126 19.64 -3.59 0.09
C SER A 126 19.47 -4.92 -0.64
N ALA A 127 19.42 -6.05 0.09
CA ALA A 127 19.41 -7.40 -0.45
C ALA A 127 18.00 -8.05 -0.50
N VAL A 128 16.96 -7.39 0.00
CA VAL A 128 15.59 -7.93 0.03
C VAL A 128 14.57 -6.82 -0.20
N ASP A 129 13.67 -7.04 -1.15
CA ASP A 129 12.58 -6.11 -1.43
C ASP A 129 11.43 -6.22 -0.44
N SER A 130 10.58 -5.20 -0.38
CA SER A 130 9.44 -5.17 0.54
C SER A 130 8.25 -4.47 -0.10
N TYR A 131 7.37 -5.22 -0.76
CA TYR A 131 6.07 -4.68 -1.16
C TYR A 131 5.18 -4.48 0.06
N SER A 132 5.09 -5.50 0.92
CA SER A 132 4.28 -5.43 2.13
C SER A 132 4.86 -4.48 3.17
N THR A 133 3.99 -3.73 3.85
CA THR A 133 4.32 -2.90 5.01
C THR A 133 4.49 -3.70 6.30
N PHE A 134 4.26 -5.01 6.28
CA PHE A 134 4.35 -5.89 7.45
C PHE A 134 5.61 -6.73 7.46
N VAL A 135 5.98 -7.29 6.32
CA VAL A 135 7.13 -8.19 6.19
C VAL A 135 7.73 -8.08 4.79
N ALA A 136 9.05 -8.11 4.67
CA ALA A 136 9.74 -8.09 3.38
C ALA A 136 9.49 -9.36 2.56
N ALA A 137 9.93 -9.38 1.31
CA ALA A 137 9.68 -10.47 0.36
C ALA A 137 10.24 -11.83 0.83
N ASP A 138 11.26 -11.83 1.68
CA ASP A 138 11.83 -13.03 2.31
C ASP A 138 10.91 -13.69 3.36
N LYS A 139 9.78 -13.05 3.70
CA LYS A 139 8.80 -13.47 4.72
C LYS A 139 9.39 -13.61 6.14
N LYS A 140 10.54 -13.03 6.40
CA LYS A 140 11.27 -13.08 7.69
C LYS A 140 11.53 -11.69 8.26
N THR A 141 11.97 -10.76 7.41
CA THR A 141 12.35 -9.39 7.81
C THR A 141 11.10 -8.57 8.06
N LYS A 142 10.80 -8.30 9.33
CA LYS A 142 9.61 -7.56 9.76
C LYS A 142 9.88 -6.06 9.81
N THR A 143 8.88 -5.26 9.44
CA THR A 143 8.95 -3.78 9.53
C THR A 143 8.73 -3.24 10.94
N GLY A 144 8.08 -4.02 11.80
CA GLY A 144 7.61 -3.58 13.13
C GLY A 144 6.15 -3.13 13.16
N LEU A 145 5.49 -2.95 12.01
CA LEU A 145 4.11 -2.46 11.97
C LEU A 145 3.13 -3.35 12.74
N THR A 146 3.27 -4.68 12.63
CA THR A 146 2.39 -5.62 13.37
C THR A 146 2.46 -5.37 14.88
N GLY A 147 3.67 -5.20 15.44
CA GLY A 147 3.86 -4.90 16.87
C GLY A 147 3.19 -3.60 17.27
N TYR A 148 3.41 -2.53 16.49
CA TYR A 148 2.77 -1.24 16.72
C TYR A 148 1.23 -1.33 16.76
N LEU A 149 0.63 -2.02 15.78
CA LEU A 149 -0.82 -2.17 15.72
C LEU A 149 -1.36 -2.95 16.92
N LEU A 150 -0.73 -4.08 17.26
CA LEU A 150 -1.16 -4.95 18.36
C LEU A 150 -1.02 -4.26 19.72
N GLU A 151 0.08 -3.58 19.99
CA GLU A 151 0.30 -2.85 21.24
C GLU A 151 -0.73 -1.73 21.46
N ARG A 152 -1.29 -1.18 20.37
CA ARG A 152 -2.32 -0.15 20.40
C ARG A 152 -3.75 -0.69 20.31
N GLY A 153 -3.93 -2.01 20.19
CA GLY A 153 -5.24 -2.63 20.01
C GLY A 153 -5.90 -2.29 18.67
N LEU A 154 -5.10 -1.94 17.63
CA LEU A 154 -5.59 -1.59 16.30
C LEU A 154 -5.75 -2.87 15.47
N THR A 155 -6.97 -3.34 15.34
CA THR A 155 -7.30 -4.66 14.76
C THR A 155 -8.14 -4.60 13.48
N ASP A 156 -8.70 -3.42 13.15
CA ASP A 156 -9.51 -3.20 11.94
C ASP A 156 -8.75 -2.25 10.99
N VAL A 157 -8.10 -2.81 9.98
CA VAL A 157 -7.17 -2.10 9.09
C VAL A 157 -7.88 -1.73 7.79
N TYR A 158 -7.90 -0.46 7.48
CA TYR A 158 -8.38 0.08 6.22
C TYR A 158 -7.18 0.54 5.40
N VAL A 159 -7.03 0.02 4.20
CA VAL A 159 -5.86 0.25 3.36
C VAL A 159 -6.24 1.09 2.14
N CYS A 160 -5.41 2.07 1.81
CA CYS A 160 -5.48 2.88 0.59
C CYS A 160 -4.07 3.24 0.14
N GLY A 161 -3.92 3.79 -1.07
CA GLY A 161 -2.62 4.27 -1.58
C GLY A 161 -2.14 3.55 -2.84
N LEU A 162 -0.82 3.38 -2.98
CA LEU A 162 -0.12 2.95 -4.20
C LEU A 162 0.83 1.78 -3.94
N ALA A 163 1.03 0.86 -4.88
CA ALA A 163 0.14 0.58 -5.99
C ALA A 163 -0.76 -0.60 -5.63
N THR A 164 -2.00 -0.60 -6.15
CA THR A 164 -3.03 -1.61 -5.84
C THR A 164 -2.50 -3.04 -5.98
N ASP A 165 -1.80 -3.31 -7.08
CA ASP A 165 -1.32 -4.62 -7.50
C ASP A 165 0.00 -5.06 -6.83
N PHE A 166 0.66 -4.16 -6.11
CA PHE A 166 1.90 -4.44 -5.37
C PHE A 166 1.77 -4.08 -3.89
N CYS A 167 2.24 -2.93 -3.46
CA CYS A 167 2.35 -2.60 -2.03
C CYS A 167 1.01 -2.66 -1.28
N VAL A 168 -0.09 -2.26 -1.91
CA VAL A 168 -1.44 -2.32 -1.30
C VAL A 168 -1.88 -3.78 -1.12
N SER A 169 -1.86 -4.58 -2.19
CA SER A 169 -2.33 -5.97 -2.13
C SER A 169 -1.49 -6.84 -1.21
N TRP A 170 -0.15 -6.73 -1.29
CA TRP A 170 0.75 -7.50 -0.43
C TRP A 170 0.57 -7.11 1.05
N SER A 171 0.42 -5.81 1.34
CA SER A 171 0.15 -5.35 2.70
C SER A 171 -1.19 -5.85 3.23
N ALA A 172 -2.24 -5.79 2.41
CA ALA A 172 -3.57 -6.26 2.80
C ALA A 172 -3.59 -7.77 3.08
N ILE A 173 -2.92 -8.57 2.25
CA ILE A 173 -2.83 -10.03 2.41
C ILE A 173 -2.02 -10.38 3.67
N ASP A 174 -0.86 -9.75 3.89
CA ASP A 174 -0.03 -10.00 5.07
C ASP A 174 -0.71 -9.50 6.36
N ALA A 175 -1.50 -8.43 6.32
CA ALA A 175 -2.33 -8.01 7.44
C ALA A 175 -3.38 -9.08 7.79
N ARG A 176 -4.02 -9.71 6.78
CA ARG A 176 -4.92 -10.86 7.00
C ARG A 176 -4.19 -12.06 7.61
N ALA A 177 -2.98 -12.35 7.13
CA ALA A 177 -2.14 -13.41 7.70
C ALA A 177 -1.75 -13.13 9.17
N ALA A 178 -1.69 -11.86 9.56
CA ALA A 178 -1.50 -11.42 10.96
C ALA A 178 -2.81 -11.42 11.78
N ALA A 179 -3.88 -12.05 11.29
CA ALA A 179 -5.21 -12.15 11.91
C ALA A 179 -5.96 -10.81 12.12
N LEU A 180 -5.58 -9.76 11.40
CA LEU A 180 -6.28 -8.48 11.42
C LEU A 180 -7.52 -8.52 10.51
N LYS A 181 -8.54 -7.72 10.81
CA LYS A 181 -9.61 -7.41 9.86
C LYS A 181 -9.08 -6.44 8.83
N VAL A 182 -9.35 -6.67 7.54
CA VAL A 182 -8.76 -5.82 6.49
C VAL A 182 -9.80 -5.44 5.46
N SER A 183 -9.83 -4.17 5.12
CA SER A 183 -10.59 -3.60 4.01
C SER A 183 -9.67 -2.75 3.14
N VAL A 184 -9.78 -2.87 1.83
CA VAL A 184 -9.11 -1.97 0.88
C VAL A 184 -10.15 -1.04 0.27
N ILE A 185 -9.87 0.28 0.30
CA ILE A 185 -10.75 1.31 -0.23
C ILE A 185 -10.36 1.57 -1.68
N GLU A 186 -11.13 1.01 -2.62
CA GLU A 186 -10.76 0.90 -4.03
C GLU A 186 -10.45 2.23 -4.70
N ASP A 187 -11.39 3.20 -4.65
CA ASP A 187 -11.20 4.48 -5.33
C ASP A 187 -10.12 5.37 -4.69
N ALA A 188 -9.64 4.99 -3.51
CA ALA A 188 -8.47 5.56 -2.87
C ALA A 188 -7.16 4.83 -3.20
N CYS A 189 -7.17 3.99 -4.24
CA CYS A 189 -6.01 3.27 -4.75
C CYS A 189 -5.86 3.47 -6.25
N ARG A 190 -4.62 3.31 -6.77
CA ARG A 190 -4.31 3.18 -8.20
C ARG A 190 -3.25 2.10 -8.37
N GLY A 191 -3.30 1.38 -9.49
CA GLY A 191 -2.37 0.30 -9.82
C GLY A 191 -1.44 0.62 -10.97
N ILE A 192 -0.36 -0.12 -11.09
CA ILE A 192 0.57 -0.07 -12.23
C ILE A 192 -0.01 -0.85 -13.42
N ASP A 193 -0.70 -1.93 -13.12
CA ASP A 193 -1.39 -2.83 -14.07
C ASP A 193 -0.47 -3.48 -15.12
N LEU A 194 0.58 -4.13 -14.64
CA LEU A 194 1.44 -4.95 -15.50
C LEU A 194 0.69 -6.22 -15.93
N ASN A 195 0.28 -6.26 -17.21
CA ASN A 195 -0.37 -7.43 -17.82
C ASN A 195 -1.60 -7.96 -17.03
N GLY A 196 -2.43 -7.06 -16.50
CA GLY A 196 -3.63 -7.43 -15.73
C GLY A 196 -3.36 -7.72 -14.26
N SER A 197 -2.23 -7.29 -13.72
CA SER A 197 -1.86 -7.51 -12.31
C SER A 197 -2.84 -6.90 -11.33
N VAL A 198 -3.55 -5.81 -11.67
CA VAL A 198 -4.59 -5.23 -10.80
C VAL A 198 -5.75 -6.19 -10.59
N ALA A 199 -6.26 -6.82 -11.65
CA ALA A 199 -7.32 -7.81 -11.55
C ALA A 199 -6.88 -9.05 -10.74
N ALA A 200 -5.66 -9.52 -10.97
CA ALA A 200 -5.07 -10.64 -10.23
C ALA A 200 -4.88 -10.32 -8.74
N ALA A 201 -4.48 -9.09 -8.41
CA ALA A 201 -4.32 -8.61 -7.03
C ALA A 201 -5.67 -8.58 -6.30
N TRP A 202 -6.72 -8.06 -6.93
CA TRP A 202 -8.07 -8.07 -6.34
C TRP A 202 -8.55 -9.50 -6.06
N ALA A 203 -8.40 -10.42 -7.00
CA ALA A 203 -8.76 -11.83 -6.80
C ALA A 203 -7.97 -12.46 -5.64
N SER A 204 -6.69 -12.13 -5.49
CA SER A 204 -5.83 -12.63 -4.42
C SER A 204 -6.24 -12.06 -3.05
N MET A 205 -6.55 -10.77 -2.98
CA MET A 205 -7.04 -10.11 -1.79
C MET A 205 -8.39 -10.69 -1.33
N GLU A 206 -9.33 -10.87 -2.26
CA GLU A 206 -10.63 -11.49 -1.97
C GLU A 206 -10.47 -12.91 -1.42
N LYS A 207 -9.63 -13.73 -2.05
CA LYS A 207 -9.29 -15.08 -1.57
C LYS A 207 -8.70 -15.08 -0.16
N ALA A 208 -7.95 -14.05 0.21
CA ALA A 208 -7.40 -13.87 1.55
C ALA A 208 -8.43 -13.33 2.57
N GLY A 209 -9.65 -13.01 2.14
CA GLY A 209 -10.72 -12.47 2.98
C GLY A 209 -10.60 -10.96 3.24
N VAL A 210 -9.93 -10.24 2.35
CA VAL A 210 -9.92 -8.77 2.35
C VAL A 210 -11.24 -8.25 1.79
N ARG A 211 -11.85 -7.28 2.47
CA ARG A 211 -13.07 -6.62 1.97
C ARG A 211 -12.69 -5.52 0.97
N ARG A 212 -13.43 -5.42 -0.11
CA ARG A 212 -13.35 -4.33 -1.08
C ARG A 212 -14.42 -3.30 -0.75
N LEU A 213 -14.05 -2.07 -0.50
CA LEU A 213 -14.94 -0.97 -0.12
C LEU A 213 -14.73 0.22 -1.06
N GLN A 214 -15.75 1.09 -1.07
CA GLN A 214 -15.67 2.41 -1.69
C GLN A 214 -15.55 3.51 -0.62
N PRO A 215 -15.03 4.71 -0.94
CA PRO A 215 -14.96 5.82 0.01
C PRO A 215 -16.33 6.21 0.60
N GLY A 216 -17.40 6.03 -0.17
CA GLY A 216 -18.79 6.28 0.25
C GLY A 216 -19.32 5.27 1.28
N ASP A 217 -18.70 4.11 1.43
CA ASP A 217 -19.07 3.11 2.44
C ASP A 217 -18.60 3.52 3.84
N ILE A 218 -17.70 4.48 3.96
CA ILE A 218 -17.15 4.96 5.23
C ILE A 218 -17.89 6.23 5.66
N ALA A 219 -18.46 6.23 6.88
CA ALA A 219 -19.23 7.36 7.44
C ALA A 219 -18.34 8.47 8.01
#